data_84e8e29feb97699fe489f559e59f7773
#
_entry.id   84e8e29feb97699fe489f559e59f7773
#
_cell.length_a   1.000
_cell.length_b   1.000
_cell.length_c   1.000
_cell.angle_alpha   90.00
_cell.angle_beta   90.00
_cell.angle_gamma   90.00
#
_symmetry.space_group_name_H-M   'P 1'
#
loop_
_entity.id
_entity.type
_entity.pdbx_description
1 polymer ?
#
loop_
_entity_poly.entity_id
_entity_poly.type
_entity_poly.pdbx_seq_one_letter_code
_entity_poly.pdbx_strand_id
1 'polypeptide(L)' 'MIKDFICDLIVENKIVVELKAIKQLGDIERAQIINYLKVTGHQLGLIINFGEKSLNYERIILTN' A
#
# COMPACT_ATOMS: atom_id res chain seq x y z
N MET A 1 -15.13 -10.61 9.66
CA MET A 1 -14.28 -11.03 8.55
C MET A 1 -13.67 -9.81 7.89
N ILE A 2 -12.44 -9.92 7.53
CA ILE A 2 -11.75 -8.84 6.84
C ILE A 2 -12.17 -8.84 5.38
N LYS A 3 -12.78 -7.76 4.94
CA LYS A 3 -13.18 -7.65 3.55
C LYS A 3 -12.00 -7.42 2.64
N ASP A 4 -11.06 -6.66 3.14
CA ASP A 4 -9.87 -6.31 2.38
C ASP A 4 -8.71 -7.06 2.99
N PHE A 5 -8.05 -7.83 2.18
CA PHE A 5 -6.86 -8.50 2.64
C PHE A 5 -5.70 -7.51 2.56
N ILE A 6 -5.03 -7.34 3.69
CA ILE A 6 -3.87 -6.47 3.77
C ILE A 6 -2.72 -7.27 4.32
N CYS A 7 -1.62 -7.24 3.62
CA CYS A 7 -0.41 -7.88 4.07
C CYS A 7 0.73 -6.88 3.95
N ASP A 8 1.33 -6.53 5.08
CA ASP A 8 2.40 -5.55 5.10
C ASP A 8 3.73 -6.27 5.01
N LEU A 9 4.56 -5.79 4.13
CA LEU A 9 5.86 -6.34 3.91
C LEU A 9 6.85 -5.20 3.82
N ILE A 10 7.97 -5.32 4.52
CA ILE A 10 9.03 -4.32 4.40
C ILE A 10 10.22 -4.97 3.73
N VAL A 11 10.55 -4.48 2.54
CA VAL A 11 11.62 -5.04 1.73
C VAL A 11 12.90 -4.26 1.98
N GLU A 12 13.92 -4.95 2.45
CA GLU A 12 15.23 -4.37 2.75
C GLU A 12 15.16 -3.15 3.67
N ASN A 13 14.15 -3.13 4.52
CA ASN A 13 13.93 -2.04 5.46
C ASN A 13 13.79 -0.66 4.77
N LYS A 14 13.35 -0.65 3.53
CA LYS A 14 13.25 0.58 2.74
C LYS A 14 11.89 0.76 2.09
N ILE A 15 11.29 -0.32 1.63
CA ILE A 15 10.07 -0.26 0.84
C ILE A 15 8.97 -0.97 1.60
N VAL A 16 7.89 -0.24 1.86
CA VAL A 16 6.70 -0.82 2.47
C VAL A 16 5.79 -1.30 1.35
N VAL A 17 5.48 -2.58 1.35
CA VAL A 17 4.61 -3.18 0.35
C VAL A 17 3.31 -3.58 1.02
N GLU A 18 2.19 -3.11 0.49
CA GLU A 18 0.87 -3.49 0.95
C GLU A 18 0.16 -4.27 -0.15
N LEU A 19 -0.35 -5.43 0.20
CA LEU A 19 -1.14 -6.25 -0.72
C LEU A 19 -2.60 -6.07 -0.40
N LYS A 20 -3.40 -5.77 -1.41
CA LYS A 20 -4.82 -5.54 -1.26
C LYS A 20 -5.60 -6.42 -2.24
N ALA A 21 -6.82 -6.77 -1.83
CA ALA A 21 -7.74 -7.51 -2.69
C ALA A 21 -9.08 -6.80 -2.66
N ILE A 22 -9.14 -5.63 -3.29
CA ILE A 22 -10.32 -4.78 -3.31
C ILE A 22 -10.70 -4.47 -4.75
N LYS A 23 -11.92 -4.02 -4.94
CA LYS A 23 -12.42 -3.76 -6.29
C LYS A 23 -11.68 -2.63 -6.99
N GLN A 24 -11.25 -1.64 -6.23
CA GLN A 24 -10.62 -0.47 -6.83
C GLN A 24 -9.80 0.25 -5.76
N LEU A 25 -8.58 0.62 -6.11
CA LEU A 25 -7.77 1.46 -5.25
C LEU A 25 -8.33 2.87 -5.26
N GLY A 26 -8.42 3.48 -4.09
CA GLY A 26 -8.94 4.82 -3.94
C GLY A 26 -8.10 5.64 -2.98
N ASP A 27 -8.63 6.82 -2.67
CA ASP A 27 -7.91 7.77 -1.80
C ASP A 27 -7.76 7.25 -0.38
N ILE A 28 -8.70 6.44 0.07
CA ILE A 28 -8.62 5.88 1.42
C ILE A 28 -7.38 4.99 1.55
N GLU A 29 -7.16 4.14 0.57
CA GLU A 29 -6.01 3.24 0.60
C GLU A 29 -4.70 3.99 0.47
N ARG A 30 -4.68 5.02 -0.35
CA ARG A 30 -3.49 5.85 -0.50
C ARG A 30 -3.18 6.58 0.81
N ALA A 31 -4.22 7.11 1.46
CA ALA A 31 -4.04 7.80 2.74
C ALA A 31 -3.51 6.86 3.81
N GLN A 32 -3.95 5.61 3.80
CA GLN A 32 -3.49 4.63 4.77
C GLN A 32 -2.00 4.37 4.64
N ILE A 33 -1.51 4.16 3.41
CA ILE A 33 -0.09 3.89 3.23
C ILE A 33 0.75 5.14 3.50
N ILE A 34 0.26 6.31 3.13
CA ILE A 34 0.96 7.54 3.43
C ILE A 34 1.13 7.72 4.94
N ASN A 35 0.06 7.46 5.69
CA ASN A 35 0.12 7.55 7.14
C ASN A 35 1.10 6.54 7.72
N TYR A 36 1.07 5.32 7.20
CA TYR A 36 2.00 4.28 7.63
C TYR A 36 3.44 4.70 7.38
N LEU A 37 3.72 5.24 6.19
CA LEU A 37 5.07 5.71 5.87
C LEU A 37 5.53 6.80 6.84
N LYS A 38 4.64 7.73 7.16
CA LYS A 38 4.97 8.80 8.10
C LYS A 38 5.29 8.27 9.48
N VAL A 39 4.49 7.33 9.95
CA VAL A 39 4.67 6.78 11.29
C VAL A 39 5.94 5.96 11.39
N THR A 40 6.26 5.20 10.37
CA THR A 40 7.42 4.29 10.38
C THR A 40 8.71 4.95 9.90
N GLY A 41 8.61 6.12 9.30
CA GLY A 41 9.80 6.80 8.79
C GLY A 41 10.28 6.30 7.45
N HIS A 42 9.47 5.50 6.76
CA HIS A 42 9.83 5.03 5.43
C HIS A 42 9.38 6.04 4.39
N GLN A 43 10.06 6.07 3.25
CA GLN A 43 9.76 7.04 2.20
C GLN A 43 9.10 6.44 0.98
N LEU A 44 9.18 5.14 0.80
CA LEU A 44 8.66 4.50 -0.41
C LEU A 44 7.66 3.42 -0.02
N GLY A 45 6.47 3.51 -0.61
CA GLY A 45 5.44 2.52 -0.44
C GLY A 45 4.96 2.01 -1.78
N LEU A 46 4.50 0.78 -1.80
CA LEU A 46 3.94 0.15 -2.98
C LEU A 46 2.66 -0.56 -2.59
N ILE A 47 1.57 -0.19 -3.25
CA ILE A 47 0.29 -0.86 -3.06
C ILE A 47 0.07 -1.75 -4.27
N ILE A 48 -0.14 -3.03 -4.03
CA ILE A 48 -0.46 -3.98 -5.09
C ILE A 48 -1.87 -4.48 -4.84
N ASN A 49 -2.74 -4.26 -5.80
CA ASN A 49 -4.13 -4.69 -5.70
C ASN A 49 -4.41 -5.78 -6.72
N PHE A 50 -4.77 -6.96 -6.24
CA PHE A 50 -5.13 -8.08 -7.09
C PHE A 50 -6.61 -8.41 -7.00
N GLY A 51 -7.42 -7.50 -6.49
CA GLY A 51 -8.88 -7.64 -6.47
C GLY A 51 -9.57 -7.11 -7.69
N GLU A 52 -8.83 -6.45 -8.59
CA GLU A 52 -9.36 -5.95 -9.85
C GLU A 52 -9.18 -7.00 -10.94
N LYS A 53 -9.82 -6.76 -12.09
CA LYS A 53 -9.74 -7.70 -13.20
C LYS A 53 -8.30 -7.95 -13.63
N SER A 54 -7.51 -6.91 -13.63
CA SER A 54 -6.09 -7.03 -13.90
C SER A 54 -5.34 -6.48 -12.71
N LEU A 55 -4.12 -6.97 -12.52
CA LEU A 55 -3.27 -6.52 -11.43
C LEU A 55 -3.02 -5.03 -11.55
N ASN A 56 -3.24 -4.31 -10.47
CA ASN A 56 -3.02 -2.88 -10.42
C ASN A 56 -2.08 -2.56 -9.26
N TYR A 57 -1.22 -1.59 -9.45
CA TYR A 57 -0.32 -1.18 -8.39
C TYR A 57 -0.06 0.31 -8.46
N GLU A 58 0.30 0.88 -7.30
CA GLU A 58 0.68 2.28 -7.21
C GLU A 58 1.89 2.43 -6.33
N ARG A 59 2.77 3.31 -6.76
CA ARG A 59 3.96 3.64 -6.00
C ARG A 59 3.75 4.99 -5.33
N ILE A 60 4.00 5.05 -4.04
CA ILE A 60 3.85 6.26 -3.24
C ILE A 60 5.21 6.64 -2.71
N ILE A 61 5.63 7.86 -2.99
CA ILE A 61 6.89 8.39 -2.49
C ILE A 61 6.58 9.54 -1.55
N LEU A 62 7.05 9.41 -0.32
CA LEU A 62 6.88 10.44 0.67
C LEU A 62 8.16 11.26 0.75
N THR A 63 8.08 12.51 0.34
CA THR A 63 9.21 13.42 0.40
C THR A 63 9.01 14.39 1.55
N ASN A 64 10.09 14.64 2.26
CA ASN A 64 10.07 15.60 3.37
C ASN A 64 10.59 16.95 2.91
#